data_3b715700644a5bdb1ee9c74bf96f97bd
#
_entry.id   3b715700644a5bdb1ee9c74bf96f97bd
#
_cell.length_a   1.000
_cell.length_b   1.000
_cell.length_c   1.000
_cell.angle_alpha   90.00
_cell.angle_beta   90.00
_cell.angle_gamma   90.00
#
_symmetry.space_group_name_H-M   'P 1'
#
loop_
_entity.id
_entity.type
_entity.pdbx_description
1 polymer ?
#
loop_
_entity_poly.entity_id
_entity_poly.type
_entity_poly.pdbx_seq_one_letter_code
_entity_poly.pdbx_strand_id
1 'polypeptide(L)'
;MKKRAANKLASLCDELRQMDLEDQVSFLNEARAMLHKAGPFAAEPVDCVTWVPAETVAANDYNPNSVAPPEMKLLERSIDADGYTQPIVSWQRDDAREVVDGFHRHRVGKESKSVRARVHGYLPVVTINAEREDKGDRMAATIRHNRARG
;
A
#
# COMPACT_ATOMS: atom_id res chain seq x y z
N MET A 1 8.03 -17.55 19.27
CA MET A 1 7.30 -16.50 20.03
C MET A 1 7.05 -16.99 21.44
N LYS A 2 7.25 -16.17 22.49
CA LYS A 2 7.00 -16.60 23.88
C LYS A 2 5.49 -16.85 24.05
N LYS A 3 5.12 -17.96 24.70
CA LYS A 3 3.72 -18.43 24.87
C LYS A 3 2.73 -17.33 25.32
N ARG A 4 3.15 -16.44 26.25
CA ARG A 4 2.33 -15.32 26.72
C ARG A 4 2.01 -14.31 25.61
N ALA A 5 2.98 -14.00 24.74
CA ALA A 5 2.78 -13.08 23.62
C ALA A 5 1.87 -13.70 22.55
N ALA A 6 2.02 -15.00 22.30
CA ALA A 6 1.15 -15.72 21.38
C ALA A 6 -0.32 -15.69 21.82
N ASN A 7 -0.58 -15.94 23.12
CA ASN A 7 -1.95 -15.92 23.64
C ASN A 7 -2.58 -14.52 23.55
N LYS A 8 -1.81 -13.45 23.85
CA LYS A 8 -2.30 -12.08 23.67
C LYS A 8 -2.67 -11.78 22.22
N LEU A 9 -1.81 -12.20 21.28
CA LEU A 9 -2.07 -12.01 19.86
C LEU A 9 -3.32 -12.79 19.41
N ALA A 10 -3.50 -14.02 19.88
CA ALA A 10 -4.69 -14.81 19.59
C ALA A 10 -5.98 -14.11 20.06
N SER A 11 -5.97 -13.56 21.28
CA SER A 11 -7.11 -12.79 21.81
C SER A 11 -7.43 -11.58 20.92
N LEU A 12 -6.42 -10.81 20.53
CA LEU A 12 -6.61 -9.68 19.60
C LEU A 12 -7.15 -10.11 18.24
N CYS A 13 -6.73 -11.28 17.72
CA CYS A 13 -7.29 -11.82 16.47
C CYS A 13 -8.76 -12.22 16.61
N ASP A 14 -9.18 -12.69 17.79
CA ASP A 14 -10.59 -13.02 18.06
C ASP A 14 -11.44 -11.76 18.14
N GLU A 15 -10.95 -10.71 18.81
CA GLU A 15 -11.59 -9.40 18.84
C GLU A 15 -11.72 -8.79 17.42
N LEU A 16 -10.67 -8.84 16.62
CA LEU A 16 -10.64 -8.35 15.24
C LEU A 16 -11.76 -9.00 14.38
N ARG A 17 -11.99 -10.30 14.53
CA ARG A 17 -13.03 -11.01 13.76
C ARG A 17 -14.46 -10.56 14.06
N GLN A 18 -14.69 -9.88 15.19
CA GLN A 18 -16.00 -9.36 15.59
C GLN A 18 -16.26 -7.92 15.10
N MET A 19 -15.24 -7.24 14.61
CA MET A 19 -15.34 -5.86 14.11
C MET A 19 -15.94 -5.86 12.70
N ASP A 20 -16.56 -4.75 12.30
CA ASP A 20 -16.89 -4.52 10.90
C ASP A 20 -15.64 -4.27 10.05
N LEU A 21 -15.79 -4.20 8.73
CA LEU A 21 -14.66 -4.10 7.81
C LEU A 21 -13.81 -2.84 8.02
N GLU A 22 -14.44 -1.70 8.27
CA GLU A 22 -13.74 -0.42 8.44
C GLU A 22 -12.91 -0.44 9.72
N ASP A 23 -13.50 -0.90 10.81
CA ASP A 23 -12.81 -1.08 12.09
C ASP A 23 -11.69 -2.12 11.99
N GLN A 24 -11.91 -3.23 11.27
CA GLN A 24 -10.85 -4.23 11.03
C GLN A 24 -9.64 -3.62 10.30
N VAL A 25 -9.88 -2.83 9.27
CA VAL A 25 -8.81 -2.19 8.49
C VAL A 25 -8.07 -1.17 9.35
N SER A 26 -8.80 -0.32 10.09
CA SER A 26 -8.21 0.66 11.01
C SER A 26 -7.34 -0.02 12.06
N PHE A 27 -7.89 -1.00 12.77
CA PHE A 27 -7.18 -1.78 13.79
C PHE A 27 -5.90 -2.43 13.22
N LEU A 28 -6.00 -3.07 12.05
CA LEU A 28 -4.84 -3.73 11.43
C LEU A 28 -3.75 -2.73 11.03
N ASN A 29 -4.13 -1.56 10.52
CA ASN A 29 -3.17 -0.51 10.16
C ASN A 29 -2.46 0.03 11.40
N GLU A 30 -3.19 0.30 12.48
CA GLU A 30 -2.62 0.75 13.75
C GLU A 30 -1.69 -0.31 14.36
N ALA A 31 -2.12 -1.57 14.39
CA ALA A 31 -1.31 -2.66 14.92
C ALA A 31 0.00 -2.83 14.12
N ARG A 32 -0.05 -2.74 12.78
CA ARG A 32 1.14 -2.77 11.93
C ARG A 32 2.08 -1.60 12.22
N ALA A 33 1.54 -0.39 12.34
CA ALA A 33 2.33 0.80 12.66
C ALA A 33 3.02 0.70 14.03
N MET A 34 2.30 0.18 15.05
CA MET A 34 2.88 -0.05 16.37
C MET A 34 4.00 -1.09 16.34
N LEU A 35 3.80 -2.21 15.64
CA LEU A 35 4.79 -3.29 15.51
C LEU A 35 6.01 -2.82 14.73
N HIS A 36 5.80 -2.10 13.62
CA HIS A 36 6.85 -1.50 12.80
C HIS A 36 7.73 -0.56 13.64
N LYS A 37 7.11 0.38 14.36
CA LYS A 37 7.83 1.33 15.21
C LYS A 37 8.64 0.64 16.32
N ALA A 38 8.18 -0.49 16.84
CA ALA A 38 8.85 -1.26 17.87
C ALA A 38 9.87 -2.28 17.30
N GLY A 39 9.84 -2.52 15.99
CA GLY A 39 10.64 -3.53 15.31
C GLY A 39 12.03 -3.04 14.91
N PRO A 40 12.93 -3.96 14.52
CA PRO A 40 14.27 -3.61 14.06
C PRO A 40 14.30 -3.00 12.64
N PHE A 41 13.19 -3.05 11.91
CA PHE A 41 13.04 -2.57 10.54
C PHE A 41 12.23 -1.28 10.42
N ALA A 42 12.16 -0.49 11.50
CA ALA A 42 11.38 0.76 11.54
C ALA A 42 11.84 1.83 10.52
N ALA A 43 13.04 1.68 9.94
CA ALA A 43 13.51 2.54 8.85
C ALA A 43 13.08 2.08 7.45
N GLU A 44 12.48 0.88 7.32
CA GLU A 44 12.16 0.27 6.04
C GLU A 44 10.65 0.38 5.75
N PRO A 45 10.21 1.20 4.78
CA PRO A 45 8.78 1.39 4.50
C PRO A 45 8.02 0.10 4.20
N VAL A 46 8.68 -0.88 3.58
CA VAL A 46 8.07 -2.17 3.21
C VAL A 46 7.65 -3.00 4.43
N ASP A 47 8.22 -2.75 5.60
CA ASP A 47 7.84 -3.43 6.85
C ASP A 47 6.47 -2.97 7.37
N CYS A 48 5.95 -1.83 6.88
CA CYS A 48 4.64 -1.29 7.26
C CYS A 48 3.74 -1.07 6.05
N VAL A 49 3.14 -2.14 5.55
CA VAL A 49 2.10 -2.04 4.52
C VAL A 49 0.77 -1.74 5.19
N THR A 50 0.13 -0.63 4.81
CA THR A 50 -1.20 -0.24 5.27
C THR A 50 -2.22 -0.30 4.14
N TRP A 51 -3.48 -0.56 4.48
CA TRP A 51 -4.59 -0.54 3.53
C TRP A 51 -5.35 0.76 3.68
N VAL A 52 -5.50 1.50 2.58
CA VAL A 52 -6.18 2.80 2.56
C VAL A 52 -7.26 2.81 1.50
N PRO A 53 -8.37 3.57 1.68
CA PRO A 53 -9.38 3.70 0.65
C PRO A 53 -8.77 4.17 -0.67
N ALA A 54 -9.11 3.52 -1.78
CA ALA A 54 -8.53 3.82 -3.09
C ALA A 54 -8.75 5.28 -3.53
N GLU A 55 -9.81 5.90 -3.06
CA GLU A 55 -10.16 7.29 -3.33
C GLU A 55 -9.19 8.29 -2.71
N THR A 56 -8.54 7.92 -1.60
CA THR A 56 -7.56 8.78 -0.90
C THR A 56 -6.18 8.78 -1.54
N VAL A 57 -5.97 7.93 -2.56
CA VAL A 57 -4.69 7.81 -3.27
C VAL A 57 -4.82 8.45 -4.64
N ALA A 58 -4.06 9.53 -4.86
CA ALA A 58 -4.00 10.24 -6.13
C ALA A 58 -2.87 9.72 -7.00
N ALA A 59 -3.12 9.63 -8.31
CA ALA A 59 -2.07 9.44 -9.29
C ALA A 59 -1.21 10.71 -9.37
N ASN A 60 0.09 10.56 -9.60
CA ASN A 60 0.92 11.71 -9.90
C ASN A 60 0.70 12.18 -11.36
N ASP A 61 0.92 13.46 -11.59
CA ASP A 61 0.74 14.13 -12.89
C ASP A 61 1.98 14.04 -13.80
N TYR A 62 3.07 13.44 -13.32
CA TYR A 62 4.37 13.38 -13.99
C TYR A 62 4.90 11.96 -14.23
N ASN A 63 4.03 10.94 -14.16
CA ASN A 63 4.47 9.58 -14.45
C ASN A 63 4.73 9.38 -15.95
N PRO A 64 6.00 9.18 -16.37
CA PRO A 64 6.34 9.01 -17.78
C PRO A 64 5.97 7.63 -18.34
N ASN A 65 5.57 6.68 -17.52
CA ASN A 65 5.35 5.30 -17.93
C ASN A 65 3.94 5.11 -18.47
N SER A 66 3.85 4.97 -19.79
CA SER A 66 2.67 4.48 -20.50
C SER A 66 2.83 2.98 -20.73
N VAL A 67 1.89 2.20 -20.23
CA VAL A 67 1.84 0.74 -20.45
C VAL A 67 0.78 0.45 -21.50
N ALA A 68 1.12 -0.40 -22.49
CA ALA A 68 0.20 -0.81 -23.52
C ALA A 68 -1.02 -1.56 -22.94
N PRO A 69 -2.21 -1.46 -23.55
CA PRO A 69 -3.42 -2.13 -23.06
C PRO A 69 -3.27 -3.64 -22.82
N PRO A 70 -2.54 -4.42 -23.63
CA PRO A 70 -2.31 -5.85 -23.34
C PRO A 70 -1.55 -6.10 -22.04
N GLU A 71 -0.54 -5.28 -21.73
CA GLU A 71 0.27 -5.39 -20.52
C GLU A 71 -0.53 -5.03 -19.27
N MET A 72 -1.41 -4.02 -19.38
CA MET A 72 -2.35 -3.68 -18.31
C MET A 72 -3.30 -4.84 -17.98
N LYS A 73 -3.81 -5.54 -19.01
CA LYS A 73 -4.66 -6.72 -18.83
C LYS A 73 -3.89 -7.88 -18.19
N LEU A 74 -2.62 -8.05 -18.54
CA LEU A 74 -1.77 -9.08 -17.93
C LEU A 74 -1.54 -8.77 -16.45
N LEU A 75 -1.24 -7.52 -16.10
CA LEU A 75 -1.10 -7.09 -14.71
C LEU A 75 -2.40 -7.27 -13.93
N GLU A 76 -3.55 -6.90 -14.50
CA GLU A 76 -4.86 -7.11 -13.89
C GLU A 76 -5.10 -8.59 -13.59
N ARG A 77 -4.83 -9.49 -14.55
CA ARG A 77 -4.94 -10.94 -14.36
C ARG A 77 -3.99 -11.47 -13.28
N SER A 78 -2.75 -10.97 -13.24
CA SER A 78 -1.79 -11.36 -12.21
C SER A 78 -2.28 -10.94 -10.82
N ILE A 79 -2.73 -9.70 -10.67
CA ILE A 79 -3.27 -9.23 -9.39
C ILE A 79 -4.55 -9.98 -9.03
N ASP A 80 -5.38 -10.32 -10.00
CA ASP A 80 -6.63 -11.06 -9.75
C ASP A 80 -6.36 -12.51 -9.32
N ALA A 81 -5.33 -13.15 -9.88
CA ALA A 81 -4.94 -14.51 -9.56
C ALA A 81 -4.16 -14.61 -8.23
N ASP A 82 -3.16 -13.77 -8.04
CA ASP A 82 -2.15 -13.91 -6.99
C ASP A 82 -2.33 -12.90 -5.82
N GLY A 83 -3.19 -11.90 -6.00
CA GLY A 83 -3.31 -10.77 -5.08
C GLY A 83 -2.22 -9.72 -5.30
N TYR A 84 -2.22 -8.70 -4.45
CA TYR A 84 -1.15 -7.72 -4.42
C TYR A 84 0.10 -8.32 -3.77
N THR A 85 1.09 -8.65 -4.56
CA THR A 85 2.40 -9.14 -4.09
C THR A 85 3.38 -8.02 -3.79
N GLN A 86 3.12 -6.81 -4.29
CA GLN A 86 3.92 -5.61 -4.06
C GLN A 86 3.00 -4.44 -3.71
N PRO A 87 3.30 -3.68 -2.65
CA PRO A 87 2.53 -2.49 -2.32
C PRO A 87 2.76 -1.36 -3.31
N ILE A 88 1.86 -0.40 -3.31
CA ILE A 88 2.02 0.89 -3.99
C ILE A 88 2.89 1.77 -3.11
N VAL A 89 3.93 2.36 -3.66
CA VAL A 89 4.77 3.32 -2.93
C VAL A 89 4.12 4.69 -3.01
N SER A 90 3.81 5.26 -1.87
CA SER A 90 3.13 6.54 -1.76
C SER A 90 3.90 7.54 -0.91
N TRP A 91 3.61 8.80 -1.15
CA TRP A 91 4.03 9.90 -0.32
C TRP A 91 2.79 10.56 0.29
N GLN A 92 2.85 10.85 1.59
CA GLN A 92 1.77 11.49 2.32
C GLN A 92 2.01 13.00 2.37
N ARG A 93 1.04 13.78 1.91
CA ARG A 93 1.02 15.21 2.05
C ARG A 93 -0.33 15.64 2.61
N ASP A 94 -0.33 16.28 3.77
CA ASP A 94 -1.55 16.69 4.44
C ASP A 94 -2.56 15.52 4.49
N ASP A 95 -3.74 15.70 3.93
CA ASP A 95 -4.79 14.68 3.87
C ASP A 95 -4.76 13.82 2.58
N ALA A 96 -3.81 14.06 1.67
CA ALA A 96 -3.72 13.36 0.39
C ALA A 96 -2.49 12.44 0.31
N ARG A 97 -2.66 11.30 -0.35
CA ARG A 97 -1.56 10.39 -0.74
C ARG A 97 -1.32 10.48 -2.22
N GLU A 98 -0.07 10.63 -2.62
CA GLU A 98 0.34 10.64 -4.01
C GLU A 98 1.18 9.40 -4.33
N VAL A 99 0.91 8.77 -5.47
CA VAL A 99 1.68 7.60 -5.94
C VAL A 99 3.08 8.04 -6.36
N VAL A 100 4.09 7.39 -5.81
CA VAL A 100 5.51 7.53 -6.20
C VAL A 100 5.93 6.40 -7.12
N ASP A 101 5.51 5.16 -6.81
CA ASP A 101 5.72 3.97 -7.62
C ASP A 101 4.54 3.00 -7.49
N GLY A 102 4.33 2.19 -8.53
CA GLY A 102 3.18 1.27 -8.60
C GLY A 102 1.94 1.90 -9.24
N PHE A 103 2.11 2.90 -10.10
CA PHE A 103 1.03 3.58 -10.81
C PHE A 103 0.04 2.62 -11.48
N HIS A 104 0.55 1.60 -12.17
CA HIS A 104 -0.32 0.62 -12.84
C HIS A 104 -1.07 -0.28 -11.84
N ARG A 105 -0.43 -0.66 -10.72
CA ARG A 105 -1.08 -1.38 -9.62
C ARG A 105 -2.18 -0.54 -8.97
N HIS A 106 -1.92 0.75 -8.77
CA HIS A 106 -2.90 1.72 -8.30
C HIS A 106 -4.10 1.80 -9.25
N ARG A 107 -3.83 1.93 -10.55
CA ARG A 107 -4.86 2.01 -11.58
C ARG A 107 -5.73 0.74 -11.63
N VAL A 108 -5.12 -0.44 -11.63
CA VAL A 108 -5.86 -1.71 -11.58
C VAL A 108 -6.77 -1.77 -10.36
N GLY A 109 -6.28 -1.41 -9.18
CA GLY A 109 -7.08 -1.44 -7.95
C GLY A 109 -8.24 -0.45 -7.93
N LYS A 110 -8.14 0.65 -8.67
CA LYS A 110 -9.24 1.62 -8.82
C LYS A 110 -10.24 1.24 -9.89
N GLU A 111 -9.79 0.72 -11.03
CA GLU A 111 -10.62 0.55 -12.24
C GLU A 111 -11.14 -0.89 -12.41
N SER A 112 -10.39 -1.91 -12.01
CA SER A 112 -10.82 -3.31 -12.14
C SER A 112 -11.92 -3.65 -11.14
N LYS A 113 -13.08 -4.04 -11.64
CA LYS A 113 -14.24 -4.41 -10.80
C LYS A 113 -13.94 -5.62 -9.92
N SER A 114 -13.27 -6.66 -10.46
CA SER A 114 -12.96 -7.89 -9.73
C SER A 114 -11.94 -7.63 -8.62
N VAL A 115 -10.84 -6.95 -8.94
CA VAL A 115 -9.80 -6.60 -7.96
C VAL A 115 -10.38 -5.70 -6.87
N ARG A 116 -11.11 -4.64 -7.26
CA ARG A 116 -11.72 -3.70 -6.31
C ARG A 116 -12.69 -4.38 -5.35
N ALA A 117 -13.53 -5.29 -5.85
CA ALA A 117 -14.46 -6.05 -5.00
C ALA A 117 -13.71 -6.92 -3.98
N ARG A 118 -12.67 -7.63 -4.43
CA ARG A 118 -11.86 -8.50 -3.57
C ARG A 118 -11.11 -7.75 -2.47
N VAL A 119 -10.58 -6.56 -2.76
CA VAL A 119 -9.86 -5.74 -1.77
C VAL A 119 -10.79 -4.73 -1.07
N HIS A 120 -12.10 -4.89 -1.23
CA HIS A 120 -13.12 -4.04 -0.60
C HIS A 120 -12.94 -2.52 -0.84
N GLY A 121 -12.37 -2.15 -1.99
CA GLY A 121 -12.08 -0.76 -2.33
C GLY A 121 -10.82 -0.16 -1.68
N TYR A 122 -10.02 -0.96 -0.98
CA TYR A 122 -8.76 -0.53 -0.38
C TYR A 122 -7.55 -0.83 -1.27
N LEU A 123 -6.47 -0.10 -1.07
CA LEU A 123 -5.18 -0.31 -1.74
C LEU A 123 -4.08 -0.53 -0.72
N PRO A 124 -3.17 -1.50 -0.95
CA PRO A 124 -2.00 -1.69 -0.10
C PRO A 124 -0.94 -0.64 -0.42
N VAL A 125 -0.56 0.16 0.56
CA VAL A 125 0.44 1.21 0.38
C VAL A 125 1.57 1.11 1.39
N VAL A 126 2.75 1.54 0.98
CA VAL A 126 3.84 1.93 1.89
C VAL A 126 4.08 3.43 1.73
N THR A 127 4.42 4.10 2.81
CA THR A 127 4.69 5.53 2.80
C THR A 127 6.19 5.75 2.88
N ILE A 128 6.76 6.41 1.87
CA ILE A 128 8.16 6.84 1.94
C ILE A 128 8.31 8.00 2.92
N ASN A 129 9.52 8.16 3.43
CA ASN A 129 9.86 9.09 4.50
C ASN A 129 9.21 10.46 4.30
N ALA A 130 8.42 10.87 5.30
CA ALA A 130 7.69 12.14 5.33
C ALA A 130 8.62 13.38 5.39
N GLU A 131 9.90 13.20 5.75
CA GLU A 131 10.89 14.28 5.79
C GLU A 131 11.33 14.77 4.40
N ARG A 132 10.93 14.08 3.32
CA ARG A 132 11.16 14.54 1.95
C ARG A 132 10.04 15.46 1.50
N GLU A 133 10.10 16.70 1.92
CA GLU A 133 9.03 17.69 1.70
C GLU A 133 9.04 18.32 0.30
N ASP A 134 10.13 18.19 -0.47
CA ASP A 134 10.26 18.88 -1.77
C ASP A 134 9.69 18.06 -2.93
N LYS A 135 8.93 18.73 -3.83
CA LYS A 135 8.42 18.16 -5.08
C LYS A 135 9.56 17.64 -5.98
N GLY A 136 10.73 18.30 -5.97
CA GLY A 136 11.93 17.88 -6.70
C GLY A 136 12.45 16.52 -6.22
N ASP A 137 12.48 16.30 -4.93
CA ASP A 137 12.91 15.03 -4.32
C ASP A 137 11.93 13.89 -4.65
N ARG A 138 10.62 14.17 -4.74
CA ARG A 138 9.60 13.19 -5.14
C ARG A 138 9.73 12.78 -6.60
N MET A 139 9.91 13.76 -7.49
CA MET A 139 10.15 13.48 -8.91
C MET A 139 11.43 12.67 -9.10
N ALA A 140 12.51 13.03 -8.39
CA ALA A 140 13.75 12.27 -8.38
C ALA A 140 13.57 10.86 -7.82
N ALA A 141 12.75 10.67 -6.78
CA ALA A 141 12.42 9.35 -6.25
C ALA A 141 11.65 8.51 -7.28
N THR A 142 10.62 9.08 -7.92
CA THR A 142 9.87 8.39 -8.98
C THR A 142 10.77 7.97 -10.14
N ILE A 143 11.67 8.85 -10.58
CA ILE A 143 12.62 8.56 -11.65
C ILE A 143 13.60 7.45 -11.23
N ARG A 144 14.13 7.50 -10.00
CA ARG A 144 15.03 6.46 -9.48
C ARG A 144 14.34 5.09 -9.42
N HIS A 145 13.12 5.03 -8.89
CA HIS A 145 12.32 3.80 -8.81
C HIS A 145 12.03 3.21 -10.19
N ASN A 146 11.67 4.05 -11.15
CA ASN A 146 11.39 3.60 -12.52
C ASN A 146 12.65 3.13 -13.25
N ARG A 147 13.77 3.85 -13.13
CA ARG A 147 15.06 3.48 -13.77
C ARG A 147 15.69 2.23 -13.18
N ALA A 148 15.49 1.97 -11.89
CA ALA A 148 16.04 0.77 -11.23
C ALA A 148 15.37 -0.54 -11.70
N ARG A 149 14.26 -0.44 -12.42
CA ARG A 149 13.53 -1.61 -12.94
C ARG A 149 13.82 -1.93 -14.41
N GLY A 150 14.67 -1.15 -15.08
CA GLY A 150 15.09 -1.36 -16.49
C GLY A 150 14.15 -0.75 -17.49
#